data_75027eefd17ed57ce890d174eeba1222
#
_entry.id   75027eefd17ed57ce890d174eeba1222
#
_cell.length_a   1.000
_cell.length_b   1.000
_cell.length_c   1.000
_cell.angle_alpha   90.00
_cell.angle_beta   90.00
_cell.angle_gamma   90.00
#
_symmetry.space_group_name_H-M   'P 1'
#
loop_
_entity.id
_entity.type
_entity.pdbx_description
1 polymer ?
#
loop_
_entity_poly.entity_id
_entity_poly.type
_entity_poly.pdbx_seq_one_letter_code
_entity_poly.pdbx_strand_id
1 'polypeptide(L)'
;MFENEFKGKVVLVTGGSRGIGFAAVKGFLAAGAKVYFLSHYEETGAKALAALKEINPDYEVMTKAIDLCDYKAVQELYKEIIAKWGRLDVLVNNAGTDNSTWLTRLKQSEWDAVCNLNMKAPYTMMKYAIPHLVKTKGCIVNTASVAGVYGPACRTPPARLP
;
A
#
# COMPACT_ATOMS: atom_id res chain seq x y z
N MET A 1 -23.45 -0.43 -2.88
CA MET A 1 -23.43 -1.60 -1.97
C MET A 1 -22.75 -1.28 -0.64
N PHE A 2 -21.79 -0.37 -0.59
CA PHE A 2 -21.14 0.11 0.66
C PHE A 2 -21.21 1.64 0.75
N GLU A 3 -22.33 2.23 0.36
CA GLU A 3 -22.51 3.68 0.38
C GLU A 3 -22.45 4.22 1.82
N ASN A 4 -21.50 5.13 2.05
CA ASN A 4 -21.30 5.81 3.33
C ASN A 4 -20.81 4.97 4.54
N GLU A 5 -20.48 3.70 4.40
CA GLU A 5 -19.95 2.88 5.50
C GLU A 5 -18.62 3.42 6.05
N PHE A 6 -17.84 4.10 5.21
CA PHE A 6 -16.58 4.73 5.57
C PHE A 6 -16.65 6.25 5.68
N LYS A 7 -17.87 6.82 5.74
CA LYS A 7 -18.03 8.28 5.85
C LYS A 7 -17.26 8.84 7.05
N GLY A 8 -16.36 9.78 6.78
CA GLY A 8 -15.50 10.42 7.79
C GLY A 8 -14.35 9.56 8.32
N LYS A 9 -14.16 8.33 7.80
CA LYS A 9 -13.01 7.48 8.09
C LYS A 9 -11.81 7.87 7.23
N VAL A 10 -10.63 7.75 7.79
CA VAL A 10 -9.36 8.02 7.10
C VAL A 10 -8.66 6.70 6.81
N VAL A 11 -8.33 6.48 5.55
CA VAL A 11 -7.71 5.26 5.04
C VAL A 11 -6.35 5.60 4.41
N LEU A 12 -5.32 4.87 4.81
CA LEU A 12 -3.98 4.94 4.21
C LEU A 12 -3.72 3.68 3.39
N VAL A 13 -3.39 3.84 2.11
CA VAL A 13 -3.12 2.72 1.20
C VAL A 13 -1.71 2.83 0.63
N THR A 14 -0.85 1.84 0.87
CA THR A 14 0.46 1.78 0.23
C THR A 14 0.36 1.16 -1.17
N GLY A 15 1.10 1.70 -2.14
CA GLY A 15 1.04 1.22 -3.53
C GLY A 15 -0.32 1.47 -4.20
N GLY A 16 -0.97 2.58 -3.85
CA GLY A 16 -2.34 2.93 -4.29
C GLY A 16 -2.45 3.50 -5.70
N SER A 17 -1.34 3.67 -6.43
CA SER A 17 -1.36 4.31 -7.75
C SER A 17 -1.75 3.40 -8.91
N ARG A 18 -1.79 2.07 -8.71
CA ARG A 18 -2.13 1.10 -9.77
C ARG A 18 -2.66 -0.23 -9.19
N GLY A 19 -3.22 -1.06 -10.08
CA GLY A 19 -3.61 -2.44 -9.78
C GLY A 19 -4.56 -2.57 -8.58
N ILE A 20 -4.29 -3.53 -7.70
CA ILE A 20 -5.11 -3.85 -6.53
C ILE A 20 -5.20 -2.65 -5.58
N GLY A 21 -4.08 -1.96 -5.32
CA GLY A 21 -4.06 -0.78 -4.46
C GLY A 21 -4.95 0.35 -4.98
N PHE A 22 -4.92 0.62 -6.28
CA PHE A 22 -5.78 1.64 -6.91
C PHE A 22 -7.26 1.26 -6.85
N ALA A 23 -7.59 -0.02 -7.06
CA ALA A 23 -8.95 -0.52 -6.91
C ALA A 23 -9.46 -0.36 -5.46
N ALA A 24 -8.59 -0.64 -4.47
CA ALA A 24 -8.91 -0.41 -3.06
C ALA A 24 -9.17 1.08 -2.77
N VAL A 25 -8.29 1.98 -3.26
CA VAL A 25 -8.48 3.43 -3.14
C VAL A 25 -9.84 3.86 -3.69
N LYS A 26 -10.20 3.42 -4.91
CA LYS A 26 -11.51 3.70 -5.50
C LYS A 26 -12.67 3.20 -4.65
N GLY A 27 -12.55 1.97 -4.14
CA GLY A 27 -13.60 1.35 -3.30
C GLY A 27 -13.83 2.14 -2.01
N PHE A 28 -12.77 2.53 -1.31
CA PHE A 28 -12.88 3.33 -0.09
C PHE A 28 -13.45 4.73 -0.35
N LEU A 29 -13.03 5.39 -1.43
CA LEU A 29 -13.57 6.70 -1.81
C LEU A 29 -15.06 6.61 -2.17
N ALA A 30 -15.47 5.60 -2.92
CA ALA A 30 -16.88 5.35 -3.23
C ALA A 30 -17.72 5.05 -1.98
N ALA A 31 -17.10 4.48 -0.93
CA ALA A 31 -17.73 4.24 0.37
C ALA A 31 -17.68 5.46 1.33
N GLY A 32 -17.23 6.63 0.85
CA GLY A 32 -17.23 7.90 1.59
C GLY A 32 -16.01 8.14 2.48
N ALA A 33 -14.94 7.35 2.34
CA ALA A 33 -13.71 7.56 3.07
C ALA A 33 -12.91 8.76 2.56
N LYS A 34 -12.08 9.34 3.43
CA LYS A 34 -10.94 10.16 3.06
C LYS A 34 -9.74 9.24 2.85
N VAL A 35 -9.07 9.33 1.71
CA VAL A 35 -8.01 8.39 1.37
C VAL A 35 -6.68 9.11 1.15
N TYR A 36 -5.65 8.63 1.82
CA TYR A 36 -4.26 8.95 1.50
C TYR A 36 -3.64 7.72 0.85
N PHE A 37 -3.18 7.83 -0.38
CA PHE A 37 -2.49 6.72 -1.01
C PHE A 37 -1.05 7.07 -1.37
N LEU A 38 -0.18 6.06 -1.32
CA LEU A 38 1.24 6.20 -1.56
C LEU A 38 1.63 5.57 -2.89
N SER A 39 2.54 6.23 -3.58
CA SER A 39 3.19 5.74 -4.79
C SER A 39 4.71 5.72 -4.58
N HIS A 40 5.42 4.98 -5.43
CA HIS A 40 6.89 5.05 -5.44
C HIS A 40 7.40 6.24 -6.26
N TYR A 41 6.69 6.59 -7.34
CA TYR A 41 7.04 7.70 -8.23
C TYR A 41 5.96 8.77 -8.19
N GLU A 42 6.37 10.04 -8.23
CA GLU A 42 5.48 11.19 -8.20
C GLU A 42 4.53 11.21 -9.41
N GLU A 43 5.05 10.94 -10.61
CA GLU A 43 4.26 10.89 -11.84
C GLU A 43 3.11 9.88 -11.76
N THR A 44 3.37 8.65 -11.26
CA THR A 44 2.33 7.62 -11.14
C THR A 44 1.28 7.98 -10.09
N GLY A 45 1.69 8.63 -9.01
CA GLY A 45 0.78 9.16 -8.00
C GLY A 45 -0.11 10.26 -8.56
N ALA A 46 0.47 11.25 -9.24
CA ALA A 46 -0.25 12.36 -9.84
C ALA A 46 -1.26 11.89 -10.90
N LYS A 47 -0.86 10.97 -11.78
CA LYS A 47 -1.76 10.37 -12.79
C LYS A 47 -2.94 9.63 -12.15
N ALA A 48 -2.69 8.85 -11.09
CA ALA A 48 -3.74 8.16 -10.37
C ALA A 48 -4.70 9.14 -9.67
N LEU A 49 -4.16 10.20 -9.07
CA LEU A 49 -4.95 11.25 -8.42
C LEU A 49 -5.86 11.96 -9.43
N ALA A 50 -5.34 12.33 -10.60
CA ALA A 50 -6.12 12.95 -11.68
C ALA A 50 -7.28 12.03 -12.10
N ALA A 51 -7.03 10.76 -12.36
CA ALA A 51 -8.06 9.79 -12.73
C ALA A 51 -9.16 9.62 -11.65
N LEU A 52 -8.80 9.71 -10.37
CA LEU A 52 -9.78 9.67 -9.28
C LEU A 52 -10.64 10.94 -9.25
N LYS A 53 -10.05 12.11 -9.51
CA LYS A 53 -10.76 13.40 -9.57
C LYS A 53 -11.65 13.53 -10.79
N GLU A 54 -11.33 12.86 -11.90
CA GLU A 54 -12.22 12.75 -13.07
C GLU A 54 -13.48 11.91 -12.74
N ILE A 55 -13.36 10.89 -11.90
CA ILE A 55 -14.53 10.09 -11.47
C ILE A 55 -15.44 10.91 -10.56
N ASN A 56 -14.87 11.59 -9.57
CA ASN A 56 -15.61 12.49 -8.69
C ASN A 56 -14.66 13.57 -8.15
N PRO A 57 -14.82 14.85 -8.52
CA PRO A 57 -13.98 15.94 -8.05
C PRO A 57 -14.07 16.20 -6.53
N ASP A 58 -15.16 15.76 -5.89
CA ASP A 58 -15.39 15.94 -4.45
C ASP A 58 -14.68 14.89 -3.58
N TYR A 59 -14.04 13.87 -4.15
CA TYR A 59 -13.31 12.89 -3.37
C TYR A 59 -12.24 13.56 -2.51
N GLU A 60 -12.28 13.30 -1.20
CA GLU A 60 -11.22 13.69 -0.27
C GLU A 60 -10.04 12.71 -0.40
N VAL A 61 -9.18 12.95 -1.38
CA VAL A 61 -8.05 12.08 -1.70
C VAL A 61 -6.75 12.87 -1.81
N MET A 62 -5.68 12.30 -1.28
CA MET A 62 -4.31 12.81 -1.36
C MET A 62 -3.36 11.71 -1.78
N THR A 63 -2.24 12.10 -2.37
CA THR A 63 -1.15 11.18 -2.72
C THR A 63 0.20 11.76 -2.35
N LYS A 64 1.17 10.88 -2.12
CA LYS A 64 2.57 11.23 -1.92
C LYS A 64 3.46 10.15 -2.52
N ALA A 65 4.51 10.58 -3.20
CA ALA A 65 5.59 9.68 -3.56
C ALA A 65 6.54 9.53 -2.36
N ILE A 66 6.82 8.28 -2.00
CA ILE A 66 7.64 7.96 -0.82
C ILE A 66 8.35 6.63 -1.01
N ASP A 67 9.60 6.56 -0.57
CA ASP A 67 10.25 5.27 -0.33
C ASP A 67 9.79 4.73 1.04
N LEU A 68 9.05 3.64 1.01
CA LEU A 68 8.57 2.98 2.23
C LEU A 68 9.69 2.34 3.07
N CYS A 69 10.88 2.19 2.51
CA CYS A 69 12.07 1.73 3.22
C CYS A 69 12.74 2.84 4.04
N ASP A 70 12.41 4.11 3.76
CA ASP A 70 12.84 5.24 4.59
C ASP A 70 11.89 5.45 5.78
N TYR A 71 12.32 4.96 6.95
CA TYR A 71 11.52 5.05 8.17
C TYR A 71 11.25 6.49 8.63
N LYS A 72 12.15 7.45 8.32
CA LYS A 72 11.96 8.87 8.67
C LYS A 72 10.87 9.49 7.82
N ALA A 73 10.91 9.21 6.52
CA ALA A 73 9.86 9.66 5.60
C ALA A 73 8.49 9.06 5.98
N VAL A 74 8.44 7.79 6.40
CA VAL A 74 7.22 7.16 6.92
C VAL A 74 6.74 7.85 8.20
N GLN A 75 7.63 8.18 9.12
CA GLN A 75 7.26 8.88 10.35
C GLN A 75 6.64 10.27 10.07
N GLU A 76 7.23 11.04 9.16
CA GLU A 76 6.70 12.35 8.78
C GLU A 76 5.35 12.23 8.06
N LEU A 77 5.14 11.18 7.25
CA LEU A 77 3.85 10.90 6.63
C LEU A 77 2.73 10.78 7.65
N TYR A 78 2.94 10.04 8.75
CA TYR A 78 1.90 9.92 9.79
C TYR A 78 1.60 11.25 10.48
N LYS A 79 2.61 12.08 10.72
CA LYS A 79 2.40 13.44 11.26
C LYS A 79 1.53 14.27 10.29
N GLU A 80 1.79 14.19 9.01
CA GLU A 80 1.03 14.88 7.96
C GLU A 80 -0.44 14.43 7.92
N ILE A 81 -0.69 13.12 7.92
CA ILE A 81 -2.05 12.55 7.92
C ILE A 81 -2.83 13.04 9.15
N ILE A 82 -2.21 12.97 10.33
CA ILE A 82 -2.85 13.34 11.57
C ILE A 82 -3.06 14.85 11.65
N ALA A 83 -2.12 15.67 11.20
CA ALA A 83 -2.29 17.11 11.12
C ALA A 83 -3.45 17.50 10.18
N LYS A 84 -3.63 16.77 9.06
CA LYS A 84 -4.67 17.04 8.06
C LYS A 84 -6.05 16.61 8.50
N TRP A 85 -6.21 15.41 9.07
CA TRP A 85 -7.53 14.80 9.33
C TRP A 85 -7.78 14.39 10.78
N GLY A 86 -6.78 14.54 11.67
CA GLY A 86 -6.91 14.27 13.11
C GLY A 86 -7.01 12.79 13.48
N ARG A 87 -7.07 11.86 12.49
CA ARG A 87 -7.32 10.44 12.73
C ARG A 87 -6.74 9.54 11.64
N LEU A 88 -6.62 8.27 11.96
CA LEU A 88 -6.41 7.18 11.00
C LEU A 88 -7.27 5.99 11.44
N ASP A 89 -8.04 5.42 10.52
CA ASP A 89 -8.96 4.31 10.80
C ASP A 89 -8.54 3.01 10.14
N VAL A 90 -7.92 3.08 8.96
CA VAL A 90 -7.51 1.88 8.22
C VAL A 90 -6.13 2.08 7.62
N LEU A 91 -5.27 1.07 7.79
CA LEU A 91 -4.01 0.95 7.05
C LEU A 91 -4.12 -0.26 6.11
N VAL A 92 -3.90 -0.04 4.82
CA VAL A 92 -3.78 -1.10 3.82
C VAL A 92 -2.32 -1.19 3.35
N ASN A 93 -1.60 -2.20 3.81
CA ASN A 93 -0.27 -2.55 3.33
C ASN A 93 -0.42 -3.40 2.05
N ASN A 94 -0.34 -2.73 0.91
CA ASN A 94 -0.50 -3.36 -0.40
C ASN A 94 0.74 -3.20 -1.28
N ALA A 95 1.60 -2.22 -1.01
CA ALA A 95 2.86 -2.08 -1.74
C ALA A 95 3.71 -3.34 -1.60
N GLY A 96 4.24 -3.79 -2.72
CA GLY A 96 5.10 -4.95 -2.76
C GLY A 96 5.78 -5.09 -4.12
N THR A 97 6.83 -5.88 -4.14
CA THR A 97 7.57 -6.26 -5.35
C THR A 97 7.88 -7.74 -5.32
N ASP A 98 8.17 -8.28 -6.48
CA ASP A 98 8.71 -9.63 -6.61
C ASP A 98 10.02 -9.60 -7.41
N ASN A 99 10.74 -10.72 -7.37
CA ASN A 99 11.89 -10.96 -8.21
C ASN A 99 11.74 -12.34 -8.88
N SER A 100 11.87 -12.34 -10.20
CA SER A 100 11.74 -13.58 -11.01
C SER A 100 13.07 -14.28 -11.28
N THR A 101 14.15 -13.83 -10.68
CA THR A 101 15.47 -14.43 -10.83
C THR A 101 15.53 -15.80 -10.12
N TRP A 102 16.15 -16.79 -10.75
CA TRP A 102 16.40 -18.09 -10.12
C TRP A 102 17.20 -17.92 -8.84
N LEU A 103 16.84 -18.67 -7.79
CA LEU A 103 17.50 -18.59 -6.49
C LEU A 103 19.03 -18.68 -6.58
N THR A 104 19.53 -19.56 -7.46
CA THR A 104 20.97 -19.75 -7.67
C THR A 104 21.67 -18.58 -8.36
N ARG A 105 20.92 -17.64 -8.94
CA ARG A 105 21.43 -16.44 -9.62
C ARG A 105 20.99 -15.14 -8.96
N LEU A 106 20.16 -15.23 -7.94
CA LEU A 106 19.63 -14.07 -7.21
C LEU A 106 20.77 -13.39 -6.45
N LYS A 107 20.96 -12.10 -6.71
CA LYS A 107 21.93 -11.31 -5.98
C LYS A 107 21.41 -10.97 -4.58
N GLN A 108 22.30 -10.85 -3.60
CA GLN A 108 21.93 -10.45 -2.25
C GLN A 108 21.15 -9.12 -2.23
N SER A 109 21.57 -8.14 -3.03
CA SER A 109 20.87 -6.85 -3.13
C SER A 109 19.43 -6.96 -3.65
N GLU A 110 19.13 -7.91 -4.53
CA GLU A 110 17.77 -8.16 -5.04
C GLU A 110 16.91 -8.82 -3.97
N TRP A 111 17.49 -9.78 -3.22
CA TRP A 111 16.85 -10.36 -2.04
C TRP A 111 16.52 -9.31 -0.99
N ASP A 112 17.51 -8.49 -0.64
CA ASP A 112 17.37 -7.43 0.36
C ASP A 112 16.30 -6.41 -0.05
N ALA A 113 16.22 -6.06 -1.34
CA ALA A 113 15.18 -5.16 -1.85
C ALA A 113 13.77 -5.73 -1.65
N VAL A 114 13.56 -7.03 -1.95
CA VAL A 114 12.27 -7.70 -1.74
C VAL A 114 11.94 -7.76 -0.24
N CYS A 115 12.88 -8.16 0.60
CA CYS A 115 12.67 -8.22 2.05
C CYS A 115 12.39 -6.85 2.66
N ASN A 116 13.12 -5.82 2.23
CA ASN A 116 12.91 -4.47 2.72
C ASN A 116 11.52 -3.93 2.38
N LEU A 117 11.06 -4.12 1.15
CA LEU A 117 9.74 -3.62 0.73
C LEU A 117 8.58 -4.49 1.22
N ASN A 118 8.70 -5.84 1.17
CA ASN A 118 7.56 -6.72 1.46
C ASN A 118 7.42 -7.08 2.95
N MET A 119 8.48 -6.93 3.74
CA MET A 119 8.48 -7.30 5.17
C MET A 119 8.76 -6.10 6.08
N LYS A 120 9.88 -5.42 5.87
CA LYS A 120 10.32 -4.33 6.75
C LYS A 120 9.47 -3.07 6.58
N ALA A 121 9.07 -2.73 5.37
CA ALA A 121 8.22 -1.56 5.14
C ALA A 121 6.83 -1.73 5.78
N PRO A 122 6.07 -2.83 5.60
CA PRO A 122 4.82 -3.07 6.33
C PRO A 122 4.98 -3.04 7.85
N TYR A 123 6.07 -3.62 8.38
CA TYR A 123 6.38 -3.52 9.80
C TYR A 123 6.50 -2.05 10.26
N THR A 124 7.26 -1.23 9.51
CA THR A 124 7.44 0.18 9.82
C THR A 124 6.11 0.95 9.72
N MET A 125 5.33 0.68 8.66
CA MET A 125 3.99 1.26 8.49
C MET A 125 3.08 0.93 9.68
N MET A 126 3.01 -0.34 10.09
CA MET A 126 2.20 -0.77 11.25
C MET A 126 2.68 -0.13 12.55
N LYS A 127 4.00 -0.07 12.78
CA LYS A 127 4.59 0.54 13.98
C LYS A 127 4.09 1.96 14.22
N TYR A 128 4.03 2.77 13.18
CA TYR A 128 3.58 4.16 13.29
C TYR A 128 2.06 4.32 13.17
N ALA A 129 1.35 3.36 12.56
CA ALA A 129 -0.11 3.38 12.47
C ALA A 129 -0.80 3.02 13.79
N ILE A 130 -0.31 1.99 14.50
CA ILE A 130 -0.96 1.40 15.69
C ILE A 130 -1.38 2.43 16.74
N PRO A 131 -0.55 3.41 17.14
CA PRO A 131 -0.96 4.41 18.14
C PRO A 131 -2.19 5.23 17.75
N HIS A 132 -2.42 5.42 16.45
CA HIS A 132 -3.58 6.14 15.91
C HIS A 132 -4.78 5.22 15.72
N LEU A 133 -4.55 4.00 15.22
CA LEU A 133 -5.60 2.99 15.02
C LEU A 133 -6.25 2.54 16.33
N VAL A 134 -5.48 2.44 17.42
CA VAL A 134 -6.02 2.12 18.76
C VAL A 134 -7.05 3.17 19.20
N LYS A 135 -6.80 4.46 18.94
CA LYS A 135 -7.72 5.54 19.30
C LYS A 135 -9.03 5.50 18.54
N THR A 136 -9.00 5.02 17.30
CA THR A 136 -10.17 4.96 16.41
C THR A 136 -10.85 3.60 16.40
N LYS A 137 -10.29 2.59 17.11
CA LYS A 137 -10.65 1.16 17.00
C LYS A 137 -10.57 0.69 15.54
N GLY A 138 -9.51 1.15 14.87
CA GLY A 138 -9.28 0.90 13.46
C GLY A 138 -8.69 -0.48 13.17
N CYS A 139 -8.38 -0.73 11.90
CA CYS A 139 -7.85 -2.03 11.47
C CYS A 139 -6.67 -1.89 10.50
N ILE A 140 -5.97 -3.01 10.31
CA ILE A 140 -4.88 -3.15 9.35
C ILE A 140 -5.21 -4.29 8.40
N VAL A 141 -5.02 -4.07 7.12
CA VAL A 141 -5.11 -5.08 6.07
C VAL A 141 -3.74 -5.26 5.45
N ASN A 142 -3.23 -6.48 5.42
CA ASN A 142 -1.98 -6.82 4.76
C ASN A 142 -2.28 -7.66 3.51
N THR A 143 -1.90 -7.18 2.33
CA THR A 143 -2.01 -7.93 1.09
C THR A 143 -0.93 -9.01 1.07
N ALA A 144 -1.37 -10.27 1.07
CA ALA A 144 -0.51 -11.44 0.94
C ALA A 144 -0.53 -11.98 -0.50
N SER A 145 0.15 -13.09 -0.73
CA SER A 145 0.19 -13.76 -2.02
C SER A 145 0.03 -15.26 -1.86
N VAL A 146 -0.64 -15.89 -2.81
CA VAL A 146 -0.69 -17.36 -2.92
C VAL A 146 0.71 -17.97 -3.01
N ALA A 147 1.68 -17.23 -3.53
CA ALA A 147 3.08 -17.65 -3.59
C ALA A 147 3.70 -17.91 -2.21
N GLY A 148 3.17 -17.27 -1.15
CA GLY A 148 3.58 -17.55 0.23
C GLY A 148 3.04 -18.86 0.80
N VAL A 149 2.01 -19.45 0.17
CA VAL A 149 1.38 -20.71 0.59
C VAL A 149 1.83 -21.89 -0.27
N TYR A 150 1.81 -21.70 -1.60
CA TYR A 150 2.08 -22.77 -2.56
C TYR A 150 3.49 -22.70 -3.16
N GLY A 151 4.29 -21.68 -2.82
CA GLY A 151 5.55 -21.38 -3.47
C GLY A 151 5.35 -20.83 -4.88
N PRO A 152 6.44 -20.49 -5.59
CA PRO A 152 6.38 -19.96 -6.95
C PRO A 152 6.16 -21.07 -7.97
N ALA A 153 5.07 -21.82 -7.87
CA ALA A 153 4.74 -22.94 -8.76
C ALA A 153 4.66 -22.55 -10.25
N CYS A 154 4.51 -21.26 -10.54
CA CYS A 154 4.45 -20.73 -11.90
C CYS A 154 5.83 -20.45 -12.53
N ARG A 155 6.94 -20.72 -11.84
CA ARG A 155 8.29 -20.39 -12.31
C ARG A 155 9.28 -21.55 -12.35
N THR A 156 8.81 -22.76 -12.15
CA THR A 156 9.55 -23.94 -12.61
C THR A 156 9.25 -24.05 -14.11
N PRO A 157 10.22 -23.84 -15.02
CA PRO A 157 10.06 -24.35 -16.36
C PRO A 157 9.76 -25.84 -16.22
N PRO A 158 8.94 -26.42 -17.12
CA PRO A 158 8.81 -27.87 -17.13
C PRO A 158 10.23 -28.41 -17.17
N ALA A 159 10.59 -29.15 -16.12
CA ALA A 159 11.87 -29.81 -16.07
C ALA A 159 11.89 -30.71 -17.29
N ARG A 160 12.58 -30.28 -18.35
CA ARG A 160 13.10 -31.21 -19.32
C ARG A 160 14.21 -31.96 -18.59
N LEU A 161 13.82 -32.99 -17.88
CA LEU A 161 14.75 -34.00 -17.47
C LEU A 161 15.33 -34.58 -18.74
N PRO A 162 16.65 -34.80 -18.83
CA PRO A 162 17.29 -35.38 -19.95
C PRO A 162 16.79 -36.79 -20.22
#